data_b36f6c6631ee9dd125bb851704bfaff4
#
_entry.id   b36f6c6631ee9dd125bb851704bfaff4
#
_cell.length_a   1.000
_cell.length_b   1.000
_cell.length_c   1.000
_cell.angle_alpha   90.00
_cell.angle_beta   90.00
_cell.angle_gamma   90.00
#
_symmetry.space_group_name_H-M   'P 1'
#
loop_
_entity.id
_entity.type
_entity.pdbx_description
1 polymer ?
#
loop_
_entity_poly.entity_id
_entity_poly.type
_entity_poly.pdbx_seq_one_letter_code
_entity_poly.pdbx_strand_id
1 'polypeptide(L)'
;MNSGKISSKYAESWLPIKSILNGAIQLDDGMQVTGVKVQPKNIFIMDYDSQRNVIYNLRNFYNTLDYEFWIIVADRPVDINLYLSQLQLLYNNVQTPVIKKLIMQDINKANMFMSKEVGVADTEYYILFREKRPEVMQKRVQALISGLASCGLNATQTSNDDLRALLDGFFNDGQKTDFGTVMAA
;
A
#
# COMPACT_ATOMS: atom_id res chain seq x y z
N MET A 1 18.84 36.24 -3.15
CA MET A 1 17.82 35.51 -2.38
C MET A 1 18.53 34.38 -1.62
N ASN A 2 18.69 34.56 -0.31
CA ASN A 2 19.35 33.59 0.55
C ASN A 2 18.45 32.37 0.73
N SER A 3 18.77 31.26 0.07
CA SER A 3 18.24 29.96 0.48
C SER A 3 18.94 29.59 1.80
N GLY A 4 18.28 29.86 2.91
CA GLY A 4 18.75 29.38 4.19
C GLY A 4 18.93 27.88 4.14
N LYS A 5 20.17 27.40 4.28
CA LYS A 5 20.47 25.99 4.49
C LYS A 5 19.72 25.55 5.77
N ILE A 6 18.63 24.85 5.59
CA ILE A 6 17.96 24.16 6.68
C ILE A 6 18.88 23.01 7.06
N SER A 7 19.68 23.24 8.11
CA SER A 7 20.48 22.19 8.73
C SER A 7 19.56 21.39 9.64
N SER A 8 18.74 20.52 9.07
CA SER A 8 17.96 19.56 9.85
C SER A 8 18.76 18.29 10.09
N LYS A 9 18.66 17.77 11.30
CA LYS A 9 19.26 16.53 11.74
C LYS A 9 18.50 15.29 11.23
N TYR A 10 17.32 15.49 10.64
CA TYR A 10 16.40 14.43 10.21
C TYR A 10 16.29 14.40 8.69
N ALA A 11 16.30 13.19 8.13
CA ALA A 11 16.15 12.96 6.68
C ALA A 11 14.83 13.54 6.13
N GLU A 12 13.78 13.57 6.92
CA GLU A 12 12.46 14.14 6.61
C GLU A 12 12.51 15.59 6.14
N SER A 13 13.41 16.40 6.69
CA SER A 13 13.56 17.80 6.31
C SER A 13 14.24 18.00 4.94
N TRP A 14 14.74 16.93 4.35
CA TRP A 14 15.36 16.95 3.02
C TRP A 14 14.39 16.51 1.93
N LEU A 15 13.25 15.94 2.32
CA LEU A 15 12.23 15.49 1.39
C LEU A 15 11.38 16.71 0.95
N PRO A 16 11.11 16.86 -0.34
CA PRO A 16 10.26 17.94 -0.85
C PRO A 16 8.77 17.67 -0.60
N ILE A 17 8.43 17.09 0.55
CA ILE A 17 7.07 16.72 0.94
C ILE A 17 6.58 17.72 1.97
N LYS A 18 5.46 18.38 1.65
CA LYS A 18 4.82 19.35 2.53
C LYS A 18 3.78 18.71 3.45
N SER A 19 2.96 17.84 2.92
CA SER A 19 1.89 17.16 3.67
C SER A 19 1.30 16.00 2.89
N ILE A 20 0.54 15.13 3.56
CA ILE A 20 -0.27 14.08 2.93
C ILE A 20 -1.72 14.30 3.31
N LEU A 21 -2.54 14.69 2.34
CA LEU A 21 -3.94 15.05 2.53
C LEU A 21 -4.78 14.50 1.37
N ASN A 22 -5.98 14.02 1.69
CA ASN A 22 -6.98 13.55 0.72
C ASN A 22 -6.45 12.49 -0.26
N GLY A 23 -5.59 11.58 0.21
CA GLY A 23 -5.00 10.54 -0.65
C GLY A 23 -3.97 11.05 -1.63
N ALA A 24 -3.34 12.20 -1.35
CA ALA A 24 -2.29 12.77 -2.17
C ALA A 24 -1.13 13.32 -1.32
N ILE A 25 0.09 13.13 -1.78
CA ILE A 25 1.29 13.75 -1.24
C ILE A 25 1.42 15.15 -1.87
N GLN A 26 1.44 16.18 -1.06
CA GLN A 26 1.66 17.56 -1.47
C GLN A 26 3.16 17.84 -1.50
N LEU A 27 3.70 18.28 -2.64
CA LEU A 27 5.10 18.63 -2.78
C LEU A 27 5.31 20.16 -2.62
N ASP A 28 6.53 20.56 -2.28
CA ASP A 28 6.90 21.98 -2.08
C ASP A 28 6.77 22.83 -3.35
N ASP A 29 6.92 22.21 -4.53
CA ASP A 29 6.76 22.86 -5.85
C ASP A 29 5.29 23.04 -6.28
N GLY A 30 4.35 22.62 -5.41
CA GLY A 30 2.92 22.68 -5.68
C GLY A 30 2.39 21.54 -6.54
N MET A 31 3.24 20.56 -6.89
CA MET A 31 2.79 19.31 -7.49
C MET A 31 2.19 18.39 -6.41
N GLN A 32 1.35 17.47 -6.85
CA GLN A 32 0.74 16.46 -5.99
C GLN A 32 1.00 15.08 -6.57
N VAL A 33 1.33 14.11 -5.72
CA VAL A 33 1.48 12.71 -6.10
C VAL A 33 0.32 11.94 -5.50
N THR A 34 -0.42 11.26 -6.34
CA THR A 34 -1.55 10.41 -5.96
C THR A 34 -1.68 9.25 -6.93
N GLY A 35 -2.64 8.39 -6.73
CA GLY A 35 -2.89 7.29 -7.64
C GLY A 35 -3.91 6.30 -7.10
N VAL A 36 -3.70 5.04 -7.45
CA VAL A 36 -4.60 3.96 -7.07
C VAL A 36 -3.81 2.80 -6.46
N LYS A 37 -4.43 2.17 -5.48
CA LYS A 37 -4.04 0.87 -4.95
C LYS A 37 -4.79 -0.20 -5.72
N VAL A 38 -4.07 -1.14 -6.30
CA VAL A 38 -4.62 -2.21 -7.13
C VAL A 38 -4.71 -3.48 -6.31
N GLN A 39 -5.89 -4.09 -6.29
CA GLN A 39 -6.08 -5.38 -5.64
C GLN A 39 -5.45 -6.48 -6.51
N PRO A 40 -4.52 -7.29 -5.98
CA PRO A 40 -3.88 -8.36 -6.75
C PRO A 40 -4.89 -9.43 -7.17
N LYS A 41 -4.67 -9.98 -8.34
CA LYS A 41 -5.45 -11.08 -8.89
C LYS A 41 -4.53 -12.21 -9.30
N ASN A 42 -4.78 -13.41 -8.78
CA ASN A 42 -4.01 -14.58 -9.18
C ASN A 42 -4.51 -15.06 -10.56
N ILE A 43 -3.76 -14.73 -11.61
CA ILE A 43 -4.09 -15.14 -12.98
C ILE A 43 -3.75 -16.62 -13.24
N PHE A 44 -2.87 -17.25 -12.46
CA PHE A 44 -2.43 -18.63 -12.68
C PHE A 44 -3.49 -19.69 -12.38
N ILE A 45 -4.54 -19.33 -11.63
CA ILE A 45 -5.70 -20.21 -11.37
C ILE A 45 -6.80 -20.07 -12.44
N MET A 46 -6.65 -19.15 -13.41
CA MET A 46 -7.59 -18.91 -14.49
C MET A 46 -7.28 -19.81 -15.69
N ASP A 47 -8.29 -20.05 -16.54
CA ASP A 47 -8.08 -20.69 -17.82
C ASP A 47 -7.21 -19.82 -18.75
N TYR A 48 -6.59 -20.44 -19.74
CA TYR A 48 -5.64 -19.80 -20.64
C TYR A 48 -6.21 -18.57 -21.39
N ASP A 49 -7.45 -18.64 -21.85
CA ASP A 49 -8.07 -17.56 -22.61
C ASP A 49 -8.38 -16.36 -21.68
N SER A 50 -8.85 -16.63 -20.48
CA SER A 50 -9.07 -15.60 -19.45
C SER A 50 -7.76 -14.92 -19.03
N GLN A 51 -6.65 -15.66 -18.86
CA GLN A 51 -5.33 -15.08 -18.60
C GLN A 51 -4.91 -14.12 -19.71
N ARG A 52 -4.99 -14.60 -20.97
CA ARG A 52 -4.65 -13.79 -22.15
C ARG A 52 -5.48 -12.51 -22.23
N ASN A 53 -6.77 -12.60 -21.97
CA ASN A 53 -7.66 -11.45 -22.03
C ASN A 53 -7.29 -10.40 -20.99
N VAL A 54 -7.00 -10.79 -19.74
CA VAL A 54 -6.56 -9.85 -18.70
C VAL A 54 -5.27 -9.15 -19.11
N ILE A 55 -4.27 -9.90 -19.59
CA ILE A 55 -2.97 -9.35 -20.00
C ILE A 55 -3.13 -8.41 -21.19
N TYR A 56 -3.91 -8.82 -22.20
CA TYR A 56 -4.14 -8.02 -23.40
C TYR A 56 -4.88 -6.72 -23.09
N ASN A 57 -5.92 -6.78 -22.27
CA ASN A 57 -6.68 -5.62 -21.87
C ASN A 57 -5.82 -4.66 -21.04
N LEU A 58 -5.00 -5.17 -20.11
CA LEU A 58 -4.09 -4.37 -19.30
C LEU A 58 -3.03 -3.67 -20.16
N ARG A 59 -2.45 -4.38 -21.14
CA ARG A 59 -1.53 -3.79 -22.12
C ARG A 59 -2.20 -2.66 -22.90
N ASN A 60 -3.40 -2.90 -23.41
CA ASN A 60 -4.13 -1.89 -24.16
C ASN A 60 -4.46 -0.69 -23.31
N PHE A 61 -4.88 -0.92 -22.06
CA PHE A 61 -5.15 0.15 -21.12
C PHE A 61 -3.90 1.01 -20.86
N TYR A 62 -2.75 0.42 -20.57
CA TYR A 62 -1.51 1.19 -20.37
C TYR A 62 -1.12 2.03 -21.60
N ASN A 63 -1.38 1.55 -22.80
CA ASN A 63 -1.13 2.30 -24.02
C ASN A 63 -2.05 3.53 -24.21
N THR A 64 -3.15 3.64 -23.43
CA THR A 64 -4.03 4.81 -23.44
C THR A 64 -3.60 5.90 -22.48
N LEU A 65 -2.64 5.63 -21.58
CA LEU A 65 -2.15 6.60 -20.63
C LEU A 65 -1.14 7.53 -21.31
N ASP A 66 -1.44 8.81 -21.34
CA ASP A 66 -0.67 9.87 -22.00
C ASP A 66 0.18 10.70 -21.03
N TYR A 67 0.38 10.20 -19.81
CA TYR A 67 1.13 10.85 -18.75
C TYR A 67 2.09 9.87 -18.06
N GLU A 68 3.11 10.42 -17.42
CA GLU A 68 4.08 9.67 -16.64
C GLU A 68 3.42 9.08 -15.39
N PHE A 69 3.65 7.80 -15.15
CA PHE A 69 3.18 7.10 -13.95
C PHE A 69 4.22 6.09 -13.47
N TRP A 70 4.12 5.71 -12.20
CA TRP A 70 4.99 4.72 -11.57
C TRP A 70 4.18 3.54 -11.10
N ILE A 71 4.63 2.34 -11.42
CA ILE A 71 4.12 1.11 -10.83
C ILE A 71 5.02 0.81 -9.64
N ILE A 72 4.43 0.78 -8.46
CA ILE A 72 5.13 0.51 -7.22
C ILE A 72 4.60 -0.79 -6.64
N VAL A 73 5.53 -1.68 -6.31
CA VAL A 73 5.29 -2.93 -5.59
C VAL A 73 5.99 -2.79 -4.27
N ALA A 74 5.24 -2.82 -3.19
CA ALA A 74 5.74 -2.60 -1.84
C ALA A 74 5.29 -3.71 -0.91
N ASP A 75 6.20 -4.18 -0.07
CA ASP A 75 5.87 -5.10 1.00
C ASP A 75 5.38 -4.33 2.21
N ARG A 76 4.24 -4.72 2.74
CA ARG A 76 3.65 -4.16 3.95
C ARG A 76 3.71 -5.20 5.05
N PRO A 77 4.33 -4.89 6.20
CA PRO A 77 4.30 -5.77 7.35
C PRO A 77 2.85 -6.08 7.76
N VAL A 78 2.50 -7.35 7.85
CA VAL A 78 1.16 -7.76 8.29
C VAL A 78 1.02 -7.56 9.79
N ASP A 79 -0.04 -6.88 10.22
CA ASP A 79 -0.36 -6.77 11.64
C ASP A 79 -0.98 -8.07 12.16
N ILE A 80 -0.10 -8.98 12.59
CA ILE A 80 -0.50 -10.27 13.14
C ILE A 80 -1.17 -10.10 14.52
N ASN A 81 -1.00 -8.98 15.22
CA ASN A 81 -1.59 -8.76 16.53
C ASN A 81 -3.13 -8.78 16.51
N LEU A 82 -3.73 -8.22 15.46
CA LEU A 82 -5.18 -8.28 15.27
C LEU A 82 -5.66 -9.73 15.13
N TYR A 83 -4.96 -10.53 14.33
CA TYR A 83 -5.26 -11.96 14.14
C TYR A 83 -5.08 -12.75 15.44
N LEU A 84 -3.99 -12.51 16.16
CA LEU A 84 -3.76 -13.14 17.48
C LEU A 84 -4.86 -12.80 18.48
N SER A 85 -5.31 -11.55 18.52
CA SER A 85 -6.40 -11.12 19.40
C SER A 85 -7.70 -11.87 19.08
N GLN A 86 -8.01 -12.06 17.80
CA GLN A 86 -9.18 -12.84 17.37
C GLN A 86 -9.06 -14.33 17.76
N LEU A 87 -7.87 -14.93 17.58
CA LEU A 87 -7.63 -16.32 18.00
C LEU A 87 -7.76 -16.49 19.52
N GLN A 88 -7.27 -15.53 20.32
CA GLN A 88 -7.40 -15.56 21.78
C GLN A 88 -8.85 -15.45 22.23
N LEU A 89 -9.64 -14.57 21.61
CA LEU A 89 -11.08 -14.49 21.86
C LEU A 89 -11.79 -15.80 21.53
N LEU A 90 -11.45 -16.41 20.38
CA LEU A 90 -12.01 -17.69 19.98
C LEU A 90 -11.62 -18.81 20.95
N TYR A 91 -10.36 -18.86 21.39
CA TYR A 91 -9.88 -19.82 22.39
C TYR A 91 -10.66 -19.75 23.71
N ASN A 92 -10.96 -18.54 24.18
CA ASN A 92 -11.70 -18.34 25.42
C ASN A 92 -13.17 -18.76 25.30
N ASN A 93 -13.77 -18.60 24.13
CA ASN A 93 -15.20 -18.87 23.89
C ASN A 93 -15.50 -20.37 23.58
N VAL A 94 -14.51 -21.09 23.06
CA VAL A 94 -14.70 -22.52 22.70
C VAL A 94 -14.61 -23.40 23.93
N GLN A 95 -15.56 -24.37 24.09
CA GLN A 95 -15.58 -25.32 25.18
C GLN A 95 -14.89 -26.66 24.84
N THR A 96 -14.80 -27.00 23.55
CA THR A 96 -14.30 -28.30 23.08
C THR A 96 -12.78 -28.38 23.17
N PRO A 97 -12.21 -29.34 23.95
CA PRO A 97 -10.75 -29.43 24.16
C PRO A 97 -9.94 -29.61 22.86
N VAL A 98 -10.49 -30.37 21.90
CA VAL A 98 -9.82 -30.64 20.62
C VAL A 98 -9.67 -29.34 19.81
N ILE A 99 -10.73 -28.53 19.78
CA ILE A 99 -10.71 -27.23 19.07
C ILE A 99 -9.78 -26.27 19.77
N LYS A 100 -9.76 -26.21 21.10
CA LYS A 100 -8.78 -25.40 21.87
C LYS A 100 -7.36 -25.75 21.50
N LYS A 101 -7.03 -27.03 21.34
CA LYS A 101 -5.70 -27.50 20.95
C LYS A 101 -5.32 -26.98 19.56
N LEU A 102 -6.25 -27.01 18.60
CA LEU A 102 -6.03 -26.50 17.25
C LEU A 102 -5.79 -24.97 17.26
N ILE A 103 -6.62 -24.23 17.99
CA ILE A 103 -6.45 -22.76 18.11
C ILE A 103 -5.11 -22.42 18.75
N MET A 104 -4.67 -23.18 19.76
CA MET A 104 -3.36 -22.98 20.37
C MET A 104 -2.22 -23.24 19.40
N GLN A 105 -2.33 -24.22 18.51
CA GLN A 105 -1.36 -24.45 17.45
C GLN A 105 -1.30 -23.27 16.47
N ASP A 106 -2.45 -22.69 16.11
CA ASP A 106 -2.50 -21.52 15.22
C ASP A 106 -1.93 -20.28 15.91
N ILE A 107 -2.18 -20.06 17.21
CA ILE A 107 -1.54 -19.00 18.01
C ILE A 107 -0.02 -19.18 18.00
N ASN A 108 0.49 -20.38 18.20
CA ASN A 108 1.93 -20.64 18.17
C ASN A 108 2.54 -20.38 16.79
N LYS A 109 1.85 -20.77 15.71
CA LYS A 109 2.29 -20.43 14.33
C LYS A 109 2.31 -18.94 14.10
N ALA A 110 1.26 -18.21 14.50
CA ALA A 110 1.19 -16.77 14.37
C ALA A 110 2.31 -16.07 15.13
N ASN A 111 2.64 -16.53 16.34
CA ASN A 111 3.78 -16.01 17.11
C ASN A 111 5.14 -16.29 16.42
N MET A 112 5.29 -17.43 15.74
CA MET A 112 6.48 -17.70 14.91
C MET A 112 6.59 -16.70 13.75
N PHE A 113 5.49 -16.36 13.10
CA PHE A 113 5.47 -15.39 12.01
C PHE A 113 5.77 -13.94 12.48
N MET A 114 5.55 -13.64 13.76
CA MET A 114 5.97 -12.36 14.36
C MET A 114 7.47 -12.28 14.67
N SER A 115 8.17 -13.42 14.68
CA SER A 115 9.61 -13.41 14.93
C SER A 115 10.32 -12.67 13.78
N LYS A 116 11.35 -11.86 14.13
CA LYS A 116 12.14 -11.10 13.15
C LYS A 116 12.79 -11.97 12.06
N GLU A 117 12.85 -13.28 12.28
CA GLU A 117 13.47 -14.23 11.34
C GLU A 117 12.56 -14.61 10.16
N VAL A 118 11.21 -14.51 10.32
CA VAL A 118 10.26 -14.97 9.30
C VAL A 118 9.53 -13.82 8.60
N GLY A 119 9.49 -12.65 9.17
CA GLY A 119 8.88 -11.42 8.65
C GLY A 119 7.79 -11.64 7.59
N VAL A 120 6.51 -11.76 7.99
CA VAL A 120 5.42 -11.92 7.02
C VAL A 120 5.05 -10.55 6.48
N ALA A 121 5.19 -10.37 5.18
CA ALA A 121 4.75 -9.17 4.48
C ALA A 121 3.67 -9.52 3.47
N ASP A 122 2.69 -8.64 3.32
CA ASP A 122 1.73 -8.66 2.22
C ASP A 122 2.22 -7.72 1.12
N THR A 123 2.18 -8.17 -0.12
CA THR A 123 2.63 -7.36 -1.24
C THR A 123 1.49 -6.51 -1.78
N GLU A 124 1.66 -5.20 -1.72
CA GLU A 124 0.71 -4.21 -2.20
C GLU A 124 1.17 -3.59 -3.52
N TYR A 125 0.22 -3.29 -4.39
CA TYR A 125 0.46 -2.79 -5.74
C TYR A 125 -0.17 -1.42 -5.92
N TYR A 126 0.62 -0.45 -6.41
CA TYR A 126 0.20 0.91 -6.62
C TYR A 126 0.53 1.40 -8.02
N ILE A 127 -0.34 2.24 -8.57
CA ILE A 127 -0.05 3.05 -9.76
C ILE A 127 -0.16 4.50 -9.32
N LEU A 128 0.99 5.19 -9.25
CA LEU A 128 1.06 6.58 -8.83
C LEU A 128 1.44 7.46 -10.01
N PHE A 129 0.99 8.70 -9.99
CA PHE A 129 1.34 9.73 -10.94
C PHE A 129 1.42 11.10 -10.28
N ARG A 130 2.03 12.06 -10.97
CA ARG A 130 2.20 13.43 -10.51
C ARG A 130 1.35 14.38 -11.35
N GLU A 131 0.63 15.30 -10.71
CA GLU A 131 -0.15 16.33 -11.38
C GLU A 131 -0.24 17.57 -10.48
N LYS A 132 -0.31 18.76 -11.10
CA LYS A 132 -0.45 20.01 -10.38
C LYS A 132 -1.92 20.42 -10.20
N ARG A 133 -2.76 20.13 -11.18
CA ARG A 133 -4.16 20.58 -11.24
C ARG A 133 -5.09 19.54 -10.58
N PRO A 134 -5.79 19.89 -9.48
CA PRO A 134 -6.64 18.94 -8.76
C PRO A 134 -7.74 18.31 -9.62
N GLU A 135 -8.33 19.10 -10.53
CA GLU A 135 -9.38 18.59 -11.42
C GLU A 135 -8.88 17.53 -12.40
N VAL A 136 -7.66 17.70 -12.94
CA VAL A 136 -7.04 16.72 -13.82
C VAL A 136 -6.64 15.49 -13.03
N MET A 137 -6.13 15.69 -11.83
CA MET A 137 -5.76 14.62 -10.91
C MET A 137 -6.95 13.70 -10.63
N GLN A 138 -8.11 14.26 -10.27
CA GLN A 138 -9.32 13.46 -10.04
C GLN A 138 -9.78 12.70 -11.29
N LYS A 139 -9.77 13.34 -12.45
CA LYS A 139 -10.11 12.68 -13.72
C LYS A 139 -9.18 11.49 -14.01
N ARG A 140 -7.87 11.65 -13.79
CA ARG A 140 -6.89 10.58 -13.98
C ARG A 140 -7.10 9.43 -12.99
N VAL A 141 -7.36 9.73 -11.72
CA VAL A 141 -7.69 8.68 -10.71
C VAL A 141 -8.92 7.88 -11.14
N GLN A 142 -10.00 8.55 -11.56
CA GLN A 142 -11.21 7.88 -12.04
C GLN A 142 -10.95 7.08 -13.33
N ALA A 143 -10.15 7.60 -14.25
CA ALA A 143 -9.76 6.88 -15.47
C ALA A 143 -8.93 5.63 -15.14
N LEU A 144 -8.00 5.70 -14.17
CA LEU A 144 -7.25 4.54 -13.70
C LEU A 144 -8.17 3.48 -13.11
N ILE A 145 -9.09 3.86 -12.20
CA ILE A 145 -10.04 2.93 -11.57
C ILE A 145 -10.91 2.26 -12.63
N SER A 146 -11.51 3.04 -13.52
CA SER A 146 -12.40 2.52 -14.57
C SER A 146 -11.66 1.66 -15.60
N GLY A 147 -10.45 2.08 -16.00
CA GLY A 147 -9.61 1.34 -16.93
C GLY A 147 -9.15 0.00 -16.37
N LEU A 148 -8.72 -0.03 -15.11
CA LEU A 148 -8.34 -1.28 -14.43
C LEU A 148 -9.56 -2.19 -14.23
N ALA A 149 -10.73 -1.64 -13.89
CA ALA A 149 -11.96 -2.40 -13.77
C ALA A 149 -12.35 -3.09 -15.10
N SER A 150 -12.18 -2.40 -16.23
CA SER A 150 -12.41 -3.00 -17.56
C SER A 150 -11.43 -4.13 -17.90
N CYS A 151 -10.26 -4.14 -17.26
CA CYS A 151 -9.29 -5.25 -17.36
C CYS A 151 -9.59 -6.40 -16.37
N GLY A 152 -10.65 -6.28 -15.55
CA GLY A 152 -10.99 -7.24 -14.52
C GLY A 152 -10.13 -7.15 -13.24
N LEU A 153 -9.52 -5.97 -13.01
CA LEU A 153 -8.76 -5.64 -11.80
C LEU A 153 -9.53 -4.60 -10.98
N ASN A 154 -9.59 -4.80 -9.67
CA ASN A 154 -10.17 -3.82 -8.77
C ASN A 154 -9.10 -2.84 -8.29
N ALA A 155 -9.42 -1.56 -8.28
CA ALA A 155 -8.55 -0.53 -7.76
C ALA A 155 -9.35 0.52 -6.99
N THR A 156 -8.72 1.10 -5.98
CA THR A 156 -9.26 2.19 -5.17
C THR A 156 -8.25 3.34 -5.14
N GLN A 157 -8.72 4.56 -4.95
CA GLN A 157 -7.80 5.68 -4.75
C GLN A 157 -6.93 5.41 -3.50
N THR A 158 -5.65 5.80 -3.56
CA THR A 158 -4.75 5.73 -2.40
C THR A 158 -5.31 6.54 -1.24
N SER A 159 -5.25 5.97 -0.03
CA SER A 159 -5.53 6.68 1.22
C SER A 159 -4.28 7.40 1.75
N ASN A 160 -4.46 8.28 2.73
CA ASN A 160 -3.33 8.90 3.43
C ASN A 160 -2.44 7.84 4.10
N ASP A 161 -3.05 6.78 4.64
CA ASP A 161 -2.33 5.72 5.35
C ASP A 161 -1.56 4.81 4.38
N ASP A 162 -2.10 4.55 3.18
CA ASP A 162 -1.38 3.83 2.13
C ASP A 162 -0.11 4.60 1.73
N LEU A 163 -0.23 5.91 1.50
CA LEU A 163 0.90 6.75 1.09
C LEU A 163 1.95 6.89 2.20
N ARG A 164 1.51 7.01 3.47
CA ARG A 164 2.43 7.02 4.62
C ARG A 164 3.18 5.71 4.77
N ALA A 165 2.45 4.58 4.70
CA ALA A 165 3.06 3.26 4.81
C ALA A 165 4.07 3.00 3.69
N LEU A 166 3.77 3.49 2.48
CA LEU A 166 4.64 3.37 1.33
C LEU A 166 5.94 4.18 1.52
N LEU A 167 5.82 5.43 1.97
CA LEU A 167 6.99 6.28 2.29
C LEU A 167 7.81 5.71 3.44
N ASP A 168 7.14 5.22 4.49
CA ASP A 168 7.81 4.59 5.65
C ASP A 168 8.59 3.33 5.23
N GLY A 169 8.00 2.50 4.38
CA GLY A 169 8.68 1.35 3.78
C GLY A 169 9.93 1.73 2.98
N PHE A 170 9.87 2.82 2.19
CA PHE A 170 11.00 3.29 1.41
C PHE A 170 12.13 3.91 2.25
N PHE A 171 11.81 4.65 3.30
CA PHE A 171 12.81 5.41 4.06
C PHE A 171 13.29 4.69 5.31
N ASN A 172 12.49 3.79 5.86
CA ASN A 172 12.77 3.14 7.15
C ASN A 172 12.82 1.61 7.03
N ASP A 173 12.88 1.06 5.82
CA ASP A 173 12.93 -0.38 5.57
C ASP A 173 11.79 -1.15 6.28
N GLY A 174 10.61 -0.55 6.37
CA GLY A 174 9.46 -1.10 7.06
C GLY A 174 9.63 -1.26 8.59
N GLN A 175 10.73 -0.78 9.14
CA GLN A 175 10.91 -0.76 10.59
C GLN A 175 10.13 0.40 11.19
N LYS A 176 9.27 0.11 12.18
CA LYS A 176 8.64 1.15 13.00
C LYS A 176 9.75 1.89 13.73
N THR A 177 9.98 3.14 13.37
CA THR A 177 10.86 4.01 14.13
C THR A 177 10.14 4.45 15.40
N ASP A 178 10.87 4.51 16.54
CA ASP A 178 10.33 5.02 17.81
C ASP A 178 9.93 6.51 17.76
N PHE A 179 10.12 7.16 16.63
CA PHE A 179 9.91 8.59 16.41
C PHE A 179 8.58 8.94 15.73
N GLY A 180 7.59 8.05 15.78
CA GLY A 180 6.28 8.31 15.17
C GLY A 180 6.35 8.32 13.63
N THR A 181 5.20 8.20 13.03
CA THR A 181 5.07 8.27 11.56
C THR A 181 5.68 9.55 11.02
N VAL A 182 6.50 9.41 9.97
CA VAL A 182 6.90 10.52 9.09
C VAL A 182 5.68 11.40 8.84
N MET A 183 5.71 12.62 9.35
CA MET A 183 4.65 13.62 9.33
C MET A 183 3.49 13.39 10.32
N ALA A 184 3.71 13.82 11.56
CA ALA A 184 2.62 14.25 12.43
C ALA A 184 1.90 15.43 11.74
N ALA A 185 0.58 15.34 11.66
CA ALA A 185 -0.30 16.33 11.05
C ALA A 185 -0.15 17.70 11.71
#